data_2d9e700968b6fa37da3b61d0dda68687
#
_entry.id   2d9e700968b6fa37da3b61d0dda68687
#
_cell.length_a   1.000
_cell.length_b   1.000
_cell.length_c   1.000
_cell.angle_alpha   90.00
_cell.angle_beta   90.00
_cell.angle_gamma   90.00
#
_symmetry.space_group_name_H-M   'P 1'
#
loop_
_entity.id
_entity.type
_entity.pdbx_description
1 polymer ?
#
loop_
_entity_poly.entity_id
_entity_poly.type
_entity_poly.pdbx_seq_one_letter_code
_entity_poly.pdbx_strand_id
1 'polypeptide(L)'
;MKKKPGYLRLVVGVAKDNDAVLNFIKEKVQPIYEQSEGLQITGAIFDENTGISWSIWDSQAAMDEAATQLQNVLDSESESDLFDGTTVAYMGPVYAGKLFVDFNEGESPI
;
A
#
# COMPACT_ATOMS: atom_id res chain seq x y z
N MET A 1 -16.62 -2.15 18.59
CA MET A 1 -15.72 -3.29 18.36
C MET A 1 -14.28 -2.82 18.36
N LYS A 2 -13.44 -3.45 19.12
CA LYS A 2 -12.02 -3.11 19.12
C LYS A 2 -11.35 -3.64 17.89
N LYS A 3 -10.71 -2.78 17.14
CA LYS A 3 -9.84 -3.22 16.05
C LYS A 3 -8.47 -3.58 16.58
N LYS A 4 -7.92 -4.67 16.10
CA LYS A 4 -6.55 -5.04 16.40
C LYS A 4 -5.59 -4.05 15.77
N PRO A 5 -4.43 -3.81 16.42
CA PRO A 5 -3.31 -3.22 15.69
C PRO A 5 -2.96 -4.12 14.51
N GLY A 6 -2.71 -3.53 13.38
CA GLY A 6 -2.39 -4.26 12.17
C GLY A 6 -0.91 -4.23 11.85
N TYR A 7 -0.57 -4.77 10.71
CA TYR A 7 0.74 -4.65 10.09
C TYR A 7 0.69 -3.57 9.03
N LEU A 8 1.64 -2.66 9.07
CA LEU A 8 1.75 -1.57 8.10
C LEU A 8 2.83 -1.89 7.07
N ARG A 9 2.52 -1.65 5.82
CA ARG A 9 3.50 -1.60 4.75
C ARG A 9 3.48 -0.20 4.14
N LEU A 10 4.62 0.46 4.14
CA LEU A 10 4.80 1.79 3.56
C LEU A 10 5.83 1.70 2.45
N VAL A 11 5.49 2.21 1.28
CA VAL A 11 6.40 2.20 0.13
C VAL A 11 6.64 3.61 -0.34
N VAL A 12 7.89 3.96 -0.55
CA VAL A 12 8.31 5.28 -1.01
C VAL A 12 9.13 5.14 -2.28
N GLY A 13 8.81 5.93 -3.28
CA GLY A 13 9.58 5.95 -4.53
C GLY A 13 9.47 7.29 -5.22
N VAL A 14 10.46 7.62 -6.05
CA VAL A 14 10.43 8.84 -6.86
C VAL A 14 9.92 8.47 -8.25
N ALA A 15 8.75 8.96 -8.60
CA ALA A 15 8.14 8.68 -9.89
C ALA A 15 8.83 9.45 -11.00
N LYS A 16 9.08 8.79 -12.13
CA LYS A 16 9.51 9.49 -13.35
C LYS A 16 8.37 10.30 -13.94
N ASP A 17 7.16 9.75 -13.84
CA ASP A 17 5.94 10.39 -14.29
C ASP A 17 4.82 9.93 -13.36
N ASN A 18 4.24 10.85 -12.62
CA ASN A 18 3.19 10.54 -11.66
C ASN A 18 1.99 9.86 -12.31
N ASP A 19 1.60 10.29 -13.51
CA ASP A 19 0.46 9.70 -14.20
C ASP A 19 0.73 8.25 -14.59
N ALA A 20 1.95 7.93 -15.00
CA ALA A 20 2.31 6.55 -15.32
C ALA A 20 2.28 5.65 -14.10
N VAL A 21 2.76 6.14 -12.96
CA VAL A 21 2.70 5.41 -11.69
C VAL A 21 1.26 5.23 -11.24
N LEU A 22 0.44 6.26 -11.35
CA LEU A 22 -0.97 6.20 -10.99
C LEU A 22 -1.72 5.17 -11.85
N ASN A 23 -1.46 5.14 -13.14
CA ASN A 23 -2.05 4.14 -14.04
C ASN A 23 -1.60 2.73 -13.68
N PHE A 24 -0.32 2.55 -13.35
CA PHE A 24 0.20 1.27 -12.88
C PHE A 24 -0.54 0.82 -11.61
N ILE A 25 -0.73 1.72 -10.64
CA ILE A 25 -1.46 1.40 -9.42
C ILE A 25 -2.88 0.96 -9.73
N LYS A 26 -3.60 1.71 -10.56
CA LYS A 26 -4.99 1.40 -10.90
C LYS A 26 -5.15 0.10 -11.66
N GLU A 27 -4.24 -0.19 -12.58
CA GLU A 27 -4.37 -1.35 -13.47
C GLU A 27 -3.78 -2.62 -12.87
N LYS A 28 -2.71 -2.52 -12.10
CA LYS A 28 -1.94 -3.69 -11.65
C LYS A 28 -1.96 -3.90 -10.14
N VAL A 29 -2.00 -2.85 -9.36
CA VAL A 29 -1.93 -2.94 -7.90
C VAL A 29 -3.31 -3.05 -7.28
N GLN A 30 -4.22 -2.21 -7.70
CA GLN A 30 -5.57 -2.18 -7.12
C GLN A 30 -6.31 -3.51 -7.23
N PRO A 31 -6.25 -4.27 -8.33
CA PRO A 31 -6.86 -5.59 -8.38
C PRO A 31 -6.34 -6.57 -7.33
N ILE A 32 -5.05 -6.48 -6.99
CA ILE A 32 -4.47 -7.31 -5.92
C ILE A 32 -5.08 -6.92 -4.59
N TYR A 33 -5.18 -5.64 -4.30
CA TYR A 33 -5.80 -5.15 -3.07
C TYR A 33 -7.28 -5.56 -2.96
N GLU A 34 -8.00 -5.50 -4.05
CA GLU A 34 -9.43 -5.87 -4.07
C GLU A 34 -9.65 -7.35 -3.76
N GLN A 35 -8.67 -8.20 -4.06
CA GLN A 35 -8.72 -9.64 -3.79
C GLN A 35 -8.11 -10.02 -2.44
N SER A 36 -7.51 -9.10 -1.74
CA SER A 36 -6.76 -9.36 -0.50
C SER A 36 -7.70 -9.30 0.70
N GLU A 37 -7.93 -10.44 1.31
CA GLU A 37 -8.88 -10.54 2.43
C GLU A 37 -8.41 -9.85 3.70
N GLY A 38 -7.11 -9.83 3.95
CA GLY A 38 -6.56 -9.26 5.17
C GLY A 38 -6.29 -7.77 5.13
N LEU A 39 -6.62 -7.08 4.06
CA LEU A 39 -6.38 -5.64 3.93
C LEU A 39 -7.44 -4.84 4.69
N GLN A 40 -6.98 -3.97 5.60
CA GLN A 40 -7.86 -3.10 6.37
C GLN A 40 -8.07 -1.75 5.70
N ILE A 41 -6.98 -1.12 5.28
CA ILE A 41 -7.01 0.20 4.65
C ILE A 41 -5.77 0.37 3.77
N THR A 42 -5.93 1.10 2.70
CA THR A 42 -4.83 1.46 1.82
C THR A 42 -5.02 2.86 1.26
N GLY A 43 -3.93 3.48 0.88
CA GLY A 43 -3.97 4.78 0.23
C GLY A 43 -2.61 5.12 -0.37
N ALA A 44 -2.59 6.19 -1.14
CA ALA A 44 -1.37 6.68 -1.76
C ALA A 44 -1.45 8.18 -1.98
N ILE A 45 -0.32 8.84 -1.91
CA ILE A 45 -0.19 10.26 -2.22
C ILE A 45 1.05 10.48 -3.08
N PHE A 46 1.07 11.62 -3.77
CA PHE A 46 2.30 12.16 -4.34
C PHE A 46 2.58 13.50 -3.66
N ASP A 47 3.84 13.66 -3.23
CA ASP A 47 4.39 14.96 -2.86
C ASP A 47 5.40 15.30 -3.94
N GLU A 48 5.04 16.20 -4.82
CA GLU A 48 5.74 16.43 -6.09
C GLU A 48 5.88 15.11 -6.84
N ASN A 49 7.11 14.59 -7.02
CA ASN A 49 7.36 13.32 -7.68
C ASN A 49 7.60 12.16 -6.70
N THR A 50 7.55 12.43 -5.40
CA THR A 50 7.70 11.39 -4.40
C THR A 50 6.36 10.72 -4.15
N GLY A 51 6.24 9.46 -4.53
CA GLY A 51 5.07 8.65 -4.26
C GLY A 51 5.21 7.94 -2.93
N ILE A 52 4.17 8.00 -2.12
CA ILE A 52 4.10 7.30 -0.84
C ILE A 52 2.80 6.51 -0.83
N SER A 53 2.91 5.21 -0.64
CA SER A 53 1.73 4.36 -0.48
C SER A 53 1.79 3.63 0.84
N TRP A 54 0.64 3.37 1.41
CA TRP A 54 0.54 2.63 2.67
C TRP A 54 -0.59 1.63 2.60
N SER A 55 -0.43 0.55 3.36
CA SER A 55 -1.47 -0.45 3.55
C SER A 55 -1.37 -1.01 4.96
N ILE A 56 -2.52 -1.25 5.57
CA ILE A 56 -2.60 -1.86 6.90
C ILE A 56 -3.33 -3.17 6.76
N TRP A 57 -2.75 -4.22 7.34
CA TRP A 57 -3.17 -5.61 7.17
C TRP A 57 -3.50 -6.23 8.53
N ASP A 58 -4.39 -7.22 8.51
CA ASP A 58 -4.78 -7.96 9.72
C ASP A 58 -3.64 -8.75 10.33
N SER A 59 -2.69 -9.20 9.50
CA SER A 59 -1.58 -10.03 9.93
C SER A 59 -0.38 -9.86 9.01
N GLN A 60 0.80 -10.24 9.51
CA GLN A 60 2.00 -10.27 8.71
C GLN A 60 1.86 -11.24 7.53
N ALA A 61 1.23 -12.38 7.75
CA ALA A 61 1.05 -13.38 6.69
C ALA A 61 0.22 -12.84 5.53
N ALA A 62 -0.86 -12.12 5.81
CA ALA A 62 -1.68 -11.50 4.77
C ALA A 62 -0.89 -10.43 4.00
N MET A 63 -0.11 -9.63 4.71
CA MET A 63 0.74 -8.62 4.10
C MET A 63 1.81 -9.25 3.22
N ASP A 64 2.49 -10.30 3.70
CA ASP A 64 3.55 -10.97 2.95
C ASP A 64 3.04 -11.61 1.65
N GLU A 65 1.86 -12.21 1.70
CA GLU A 65 1.23 -12.79 0.53
C GLU A 65 0.95 -11.74 -0.54
N ALA A 66 0.36 -10.62 -0.13
CA ALA A 66 0.09 -9.51 -1.05
C ALA A 66 1.39 -8.87 -1.55
N ALA A 67 2.38 -8.71 -0.67
CA ALA A 67 3.67 -8.12 -1.04
C ALA A 67 4.37 -8.94 -2.12
N THR A 68 4.28 -10.26 -2.07
CA THR A 68 4.84 -11.13 -3.10
C THR A 68 4.18 -10.88 -4.46
N GLN A 69 2.85 -10.78 -4.48
CA GLN A 69 2.11 -10.50 -5.71
C GLN A 69 2.44 -9.10 -6.25
N LEU A 70 2.54 -8.11 -5.37
CA LEU A 70 2.87 -6.74 -5.76
C LEU A 70 4.28 -6.66 -6.35
N GLN A 71 5.24 -7.38 -5.75
CA GLN A 71 6.61 -7.40 -6.27
C GLN A 71 6.67 -8.06 -7.65
N ASN A 72 5.94 -9.14 -7.86
CA ASN A 72 5.88 -9.80 -9.16
C ASN A 72 5.33 -8.87 -10.25
N VAL A 73 4.31 -8.10 -9.92
CA VAL A 73 3.73 -7.13 -10.85
C VAL A 73 4.72 -6.00 -11.15
N LEU A 74 5.40 -5.49 -10.13
CA LEU A 74 6.39 -4.45 -10.30
C LEU A 74 7.58 -4.93 -11.15
N ASP A 75 8.05 -6.14 -10.92
CA ASP A 75 9.12 -6.74 -11.70
C ASP A 75 8.72 -6.89 -13.19
N SER A 76 7.47 -7.27 -13.45
CA SER A 76 6.98 -7.45 -14.82
C SER A 76 6.86 -6.14 -15.59
N GLU A 77 6.61 -5.03 -14.89
CA GLU A 77 6.48 -3.70 -15.50
C GLU A 77 7.82 -2.96 -15.56
N SER A 78 8.87 -3.52 -14.99
CA SER A 78 10.17 -2.88 -14.83
C SER A 78 10.13 -1.66 -13.92
N GLU A 79 10.53 -1.84 -12.67
CA GLU A 79 10.57 -0.77 -11.67
C GLU A 79 11.34 0.45 -12.17
N SER A 80 12.41 0.24 -12.93
CA SER A 80 13.23 1.33 -13.46
C SER A 80 12.54 2.18 -14.51
N ASP A 81 11.48 1.70 -15.14
CA ASP A 81 10.70 2.49 -16.08
C ASP A 81 9.71 3.42 -15.37
N LEU A 82 9.30 3.07 -14.18
CA LEU A 82 8.32 3.82 -13.40
C LEU A 82 8.96 4.79 -12.42
N PHE A 83 10.11 4.41 -11.85
CA PHE A 83 10.72 5.14 -10.74
C PHE A 83 12.17 5.49 -11.03
N ASP A 84 12.60 6.64 -10.51
CA ASP A 84 13.99 7.01 -10.43
C ASP A 84 14.62 6.30 -9.23
N GLY A 85 15.50 5.35 -9.50
CA GLY A 85 16.09 4.53 -8.46
C GLY A 85 15.15 3.45 -7.96
N THR A 86 15.51 2.86 -6.84
CA THR A 86 14.77 1.74 -6.26
C THR A 86 13.74 2.25 -5.26
N THR A 87 12.55 1.68 -5.28
CA THR A 87 11.56 1.95 -4.24
C THR A 87 12.02 1.34 -2.92
N VAL A 88 11.62 1.97 -1.81
CA VAL A 88 11.95 1.52 -0.47
C VAL A 88 10.66 1.14 0.25
N ALA A 89 10.63 -0.04 0.83
CA ALA A 89 9.49 -0.52 1.59
C ALA A 89 9.85 -0.64 3.07
N TYR A 90 8.95 -0.14 3.91
CA TYR A 90 9.04 -0.25 5.36
C TYR A 90 7.85 -1.09 5.81
N MET A 91 8.10 -2.10 6.64
CA MET A 91 7.05 -3.03 7.07
C MET A 91 7.23 -3.37 8.53
N GLY A 92 6.13 -3.40 9.26
CA GLY A 92 6.17 -3.77 10.66
C GLY A 92 4.81 -3.70 11.33
N PRO A 93 4.74 -4.22 12.56
CA PRO A 93 3.52 -4.09 13.34
C PRO A 93 3.32 -2.64 13.80
N VAL A 94 2.07 -2.25 13.93
CA VAL A 94 1.72 -0.93 14.47
C VAL A 94 1.80 -1.00 15.99
N TYR A 95 2.78 -0.31 16.57
CA TYR A 95 3.00 -0.33 18.01
C TYR A 95 2.31 0.79 18.77
N ALA A 96 2.15 1.93 18.13
CA ALA A 96 1.61 3.11 18.78
C ALA A 96 0.77 3.90 17.80
N GLY A 97 -0.06 4.69 18.33
CA GLY A 97 -0.99 5.44 17.56
C GLY A 97 -2.38 5.04 17.99
N LYS A 98 -3.24 5.84 17.65
CA LYS A 98 -4.58 5.64 17.98
C LYS A 98 -5.28 5.22 16.71
N LEU A 99 -5.48 3.96 16.54
CA LEU A 99 -6.30 3.38 15.51
C LEU A 99 -7.68 3.25 16.08
N PHE A 100 -8.45 3.95 15.86
CA PHE A 100 -9.18 4.44 16.58
C PHE A 100 -10.49 4.73 16.30
N VAL A 101 -10.73 4.61 15.23
CA VAL A 101 -12.04 4.83 14.77
C VAL A 101 -12.62 3.47 14.51
N ASP A 102 -13.59 3.09 15.26
CA ASP A 102 -14.51 2.07 14.84
C ASP A 102 -15.24 2.63 13.63
N PHE A 103 -14.86 2.19 12.44
CA PHE A 103 -15.61 2.56 11.27
C PHE A 103 -16.91 1.76 11.27
N ASN A 104 -17.99 2.46 11.23
CA ASN A 104 -19.22 1.85 10.78
C ASN A 104 -19.16 1.72 9.27
N GLU A 105 -19.77 0.69 8.76
CA GLU A 105 -19.83 0.46 7.34
C GLU A 105 -20.39 1.70 6.61
N GLY A 106 -19.65 2.17 5.62
CA GLY A 106 -20.04 3.35 4.85
C GLY A 106 -19.57 4.68 5.41
N GLU A 107 -18.94 4.71 6.59
CA GLU A 107 -18.38 5.94 7.13
C GLU A 107 -16.95 6.16 6.70
N SER A 108 -16.64 7.41 6.43
CA SER A 108 -15.26 7.81 6.16
C SER A 108 -14.55 8.17 7.46
N PRO A 109 -13.27 7.83 7.62
CA PRO A 109 -12.49 8.24 8.79
C PRO A 109 -12.16 9.72 8.79
N ILE A 110 -12.39 10.39 7.71
CA ILE A 110 -12.04 11.80 7.55
C ILE A 110 -13.28 12.61 7.31
#